data_3a03d345b6719e55c3a54b193e16b4f0
#
_entry.id   3a03d345b6719e55c3a54b193e16b4f0
#
_cell.length_a   1.000
_cell.length_b   1.000
_cell.length_c   1.000
_cell.angle_alpha   90.00
_cell.angle_beta   90.00
_cell.angle_gamma   90.00
#
_symmetry.space_group_name_H-M   'P 1'
#
loop_
_entity.id
_entity.type
_entity.pdbx_description
1 polymer ?
#
loop_
_entity_poly.entity_id
_entity_poly.type
_entity_poly.pdbx_seq_one_letter_code
_entity_poly.pdbx_strand_id
1 'polypeptide(L)'
;MKTILTLLVAVFLSTASFSQAKKEGVHIYNPQANAKADIATAVTKAAKENKHVLVQVGGNWCVWCIAFHNLIDSTATLKKYINDNFETVLVNYSPENKNESVLADLGYPQRFGFPVFLILDGKGKVLHIENSAYLETEEIGANGKRKVGHDVKKITAFLKGWTTTAVNPETYKAKAK
;
A
#
# COMPACT_ATOMS: atom_id res chain seq x y z
N MET A 1 33.12 76.82 13.89
CA MET A 1 32.68 75.56 14.57
C MET A 1 31.68 74.91 13.68
N LYS A 2 32.07 73.84 13.00
CA LYS A 2 31.22 73.06 12.04
C LYS A 2 30.76 71.79 12.74
N THR A 3 29.48 71.74 13.08
CA THR A 3 28.84 70.55 13.64
C THR A 3 28.48 69.59 12.49
N ILE A 4 29.13 68.43 12.44
CA ILE A 4 28.84 67.30 11.49
C ILE A 4 27.73 66.49 12.12
N LEU A 5 26.56 66.49 11.49
CA LEU A 5 25.42 65.67 11.85
C LEU A 5 25.53 64.31 11.14
N THR A 6 25.90 63.27 11.89
CA THR A 6 26.03 61.90 11.38
C THR A 6 24.66 61.25 11.37
N LEU A 7 24.09 61.01 10.17
CA LEU A 7 22.86 60.25 9.98
C LEU A 7 23.18 58.76 10.02
N LEU A 8 22.74 58.04 11.05
CA LEU A 8 22.77 56.59 11.14
C LEU A 8 21.54 56.03 10.42
N VAL A 9 21.75 55.49 9.21
CA VAL A 9 20.72 54.74 8.49
C VAL A 9 20.73 53.31 9.01
N ALA A 10 19.78 52.92 9.82
CA ALA A 10 19.55 51.57 10.24
C ALA A 10 18.85 50.80 9.12
N VAL A 11 19.60 49.95 8.40
CA VAL A 11 19.03 49.01 7.40
C VAL A 11 18.43 47.82 8.13
N PHE A 12 17.11 47.80 8.25
CA PHE A 12 16.37 46.61 8.70
C PHE A 12 16.40 45.58 7.57
N LEU A 13 17.29 44.59 7.64
CA LEU A 13 17.24 43.36 6.85
C LEU A 13 16.12 42.47 7.41
N SER A 14 14.93 42.59 6.84
CA SER A 14 13.85 41.64 7.06
C SER A 14 14.20 40.33 6.35
N THR A 15 14.72 39.37 7.11
CA THR A 15 14.87 37.97 6.64
C THR A 15 13.48 37.36 6.49
N ALA A 16 12.95 37.38 5.29
CA ALA A 16 11.76 36.59 4.95
C ALA A 16 12.14 35.10 5.03
N SER A 17 11.82 34.49 6.16
CA SER A 17 11.89 33.02 6.30
C SER A 17 10.85 32.42 5.36
N PHE A 18 11.27 31.98 4.18
CA PHE A 18 10.47 31.11 3.35
C PHE A 18 10.34 29.76 4.06
N SER A 19 9.27 29.60 4.83
CA SER A 19 8.81 28.29 5.27
C SER A 19 8.44 27.48 4.01
N GLN A 20 9.34 26.61 3.55
CA GLN A 20 8.97 25.63 2.55
C GLN A 20 7.93 24.73 3.19
N ALA A 21 6.67 24.90 2.82
CA ALA A 21 5.60 23.98 3.14
C ALA A 21 6.04 22.59 2.63
N LYS A 22 6.38 21.70 3.56
CA LYS A 22 6.71 20.32 3.26
C LYS A 22 5.47 19.74 2.57
N LYS A 23 5.61 19.39 1.28
CA LYS A 23 4.52 18.79 0.51
C LYS A 23 4.06 17.57 1.31
N GLU A 24 2.86 17.60 1.87
CA GLU A 24 2.32 16.48 2.59
C GLU A 24 2.33 15.26 1.66
N GLY A 25 2.96 14.17 2.14
CA GLY A 25 3.03 12.92 1.40
C GLY A 25 1.63 12.30 1.26
N VAL A 26 1.46 11.42 0.31
CA VAL A 26 0.21 10.66 0.17
C VAL A 26 0.06 9.75 1.41
N HIS A 27 -1.02 9.94 2.16
CA HIS A 27 -1.32 9.17 3.38
C HIS A 27 -2.46 8.20 3.08
N ILE A 28 -2.14 6.93 2.82
CA ILE A 28 -3.11 5.86 2.56
C ILE A 28 -3.29 4.94 3.77
N TYR A 29 -2.30 4.88 4.65
CA TYR A 29 -2.38 4.10 5.89
C TYR A 29 -2.76 5.00 7.06
N ASN A 30 -3.63 4.48 7.94
CA ASN A 30 -3.95 5.13 9.21
C ASN A 30 -3.20 4.43 10.35
N PRO A 31 -2.17 5.08 10.96
CA PRO A 31 -1.43 4.49 12.09
C PRO A 31 -2.30 4.21 13.32
N GLN A 32 -3.45 4.88 13.45
CA GLN A 32 -4.39 4.71 14.57
C GLN A 32 -5.45 3.64 14.31
N ALA A 33 -5.47 3.02 13.12
CA ALA A 33 -6.44 1.99 12.79
C ALA A 33 -6.24 0.73 13.64
N ASN A 34 -7.34 0.08 13.97
CA ASN A 34 -7.32 -1.24 14.62
C ASN A 34 -7.28 -2.33 13.55
N ALA A 35 -6.08 -2.69 13.11
CA ALA A 35 -5.88 -3.66 12.04
C ALA A 35 -6.58 -5.01 12.28
N LYS A 36 -6.66 -5.48 13.55
CA LYS A 36 -7.36 -6.72 13.89
C LYS A 36 -8.86 -6.60 13.63
N ALA A 37 -9.46 -5.49 14.03
CA ALA A 37 -10.90 -5.23 13.80
C ALA A 37 -11.20 -5.02 12.31
N ASP A 38 -10.33 -4.32 11.60
CA ASP A 38 -10.48 -4.05 10.16
C ASP A 38 -10.43 -5.36 9.35
N ILE A 39 -9.47 -6.24 9.66
CA ILE A 39 -9.38 -7.57 9.05
C ILE A 39 -10.64 -8.40 9.37
N ALA A 40 -11.11 -8.43 10.62
CA ALA A 40 -12.31 -9.18 11.00
C ALA A 40 -13.56 -8.68 10.26
N THR A 41 -13.68 -7.37 10.08
CA THR A 41 -14.76 -6.74 9.31
C THR A 41 -14.70 -7.15 7.84
N ALA A 42 -13.51 -7.07 7.24
CA ALA A 42 -13.31 -7.45 5.84
C ALA A 42 -13.56 -8.94 5.60
N VAL A 43 -13.11 -9.82 6.50
CA VAL A 43 -13.39 -11.27 6.46
C VAL A 43 -14.90 -11.54 6.49
N THR A 44 -15.63 -10.87 7.40
CA THR A 44 -17.08 -11.03 7.52
C THR A 44 -17.79 -10.59 6.23
N LYS A 45 -17.34 -9.48 5.62
CA LYS A 45 -17.91 -8.98 4.35
C LYS A 45 -17.55 -9.89 3.20
N ALA A 46 -16.29 -10.30 3.08
CA ALA A 46 -15.81 -11.21 2.04
C ALA A 46 -16.57 -12.54 2.04
N ALA A 47 -16.82 -13.11 3.23
CA ALA A 47 -17.61 -14.33 3.37
C ALA A 47 -19.04 -14.20 2.82
N LYS A 48 -19.70 -13.05 3.07
CA LYS A 48 -21.06 -12.78 2.57
C LYS A 48 -21.11 -12.58 1.06
N GLU A 49 -20.06 -11.99 0.50
CA GLU A 49 -19.98 -11.63 -0.92
C GLU A 49 -19.25 -12.68 -1.77
N ASN A 50 -18.90 -13.83 -1.19
CA ASN A 50 -18.10 -14.88 -1.84
C ASN A 50 -16.79 -14.33 -2.44
N LYS A 51 -16.08 -13.52 -1.67
CA LYS A 51 -14.78 -12.94 -2.00
C LYS A 51 -13.70 -13.46 -1.06
N HIS A 52 -12.45 -13.20 -1.41
CA HIS A 52 -11.33 -13.27 -0.47
C HIS A 52 -10.97 -11.87 0.06
N VAL A 53 -10.11 -11.83 1.09
CA VAL A 53 -9.55 -10.57 1.59
C VAL A 53 -8.15 -10.40 1.02
N LEU A 54 -7.89 -9.24 0.42
CA LEU A 54 -6.56 -8.79 0.01
C LEU A 54 -6.03 -7.83 1.08
N VAL A 55 -5.07 -8.29 1.86
CA VAL A 55 -4.38 -7.47 2.86
C VAL A 55 -3.10 -6.91 2.25
N GLN A 56 -2.92 -5.60 2.33
CA GLN A 56 -1.66 -4.93 2.01
C GLN A 56 -1.03 -4.40 3.30
N VAL A 57 0.14 -4.91 3.67
CA VAL A 57 0.91 -4.41 4.80
C VAL A 57 1.97 -3.43 4.32
N GLY A 58 2.06 -2.28 4.99
CA GLY A 58 3.05 -1.25 4.65
C GLY A 58 2.86 0.01 5.49
N GLY A 59 3.29 1.16 4.98
CA GLY A 59 3.16 2.44 5.67
C GLY A 59 3.28 3.62 4.72
N ASN A 60 2.94 4.81 5.22
CA ASN A 60 3.02 6.05 4.43
C ASN A 60 4.47 6.47 4.08
N TRP A 61 5.47 5.88 4.72
CA TRP A 61 6.89 6.03 4.41
C TRP A 61 7.35 5.18 3.22
N CYS A 62 6.53 4.20 2.82
CA CYS A 62 6.88 3.17 1.83
C CYS A 62 6.51 3.65 0.41
N VAL A 63 7.48 4.11 -0.35
CA VAL A 63 7.27 4.61 -1.71
C VAL A 63 6.66 3.56 -2.65
N TRP A 64 7.01 2.28 -2.48
CA TRP A 64 6.44 1.16 -3.24
C TRP A 64 4.97 0.90 -2.89
N CYS A 65 4.61 1.07 -1.62
CA CYS A 65 3.22 0.95 -1.17
C CYS A 65 2.33 2.02 -1.80
N ILE A 66 2.82 3.26 -1.83
CA ILE A 66 2.14 4.38 -2.47
C ILE A 66 2.05 4.17 -3.98
N ALA A 67 3.13 3.70 -4.61
CA ALA A 67 3.15 3.42 -6.05
C ALA A 67 2.13 2.33 -6.43
N PHE A 68 1.99 1.28 -5.63
CA PHE A 68 0.98 0.24 -5.83
C PHE A 68 -0.44 0.81 -5.74
N HIS A 69 -0.72 1.60 -4.71
CA HIS A 69 -2.02 2.25 -4.53
C HIS A 69 -2.37 3.14 -5.73
N ASN A 70 -1.44 4.02 -6.15
CA ASN A 70 -1.64 4.91 -7.28
C ASN A 70 -1.87 4.15 -8.59
N LEU A 71 -1.19 3.01 -8.79
CA LEU A 71 -1.38 2.16 -9.96
C LEU A 71 -2.79 1.58 -10.00
N ILE A 72 -3.30 1.08 -8.87
CA ILE A 72 -4.68 0.57 -8.77
C ILE A 72 -5.67 1.70 -9.06
N ASP A 73 -5.50 2.87 -8.46
CA ASP A 73 -6.42 4.00 -8.64
C ASP A 73 -6.44 4.53 -10.07
N SER A 74 -5.30 4.51 -10.75
CA SER A 74 -5.18 4.96 -12.14
C SER A 74 -5.58 3.90 -13.18
N THR A 75 -5.74 2.62 -12.77
CA THR A 75 -6.04 1.51 -13.67
C THR A 75 -7.45 0.97 -13.41
N ALA A 76 -8.45 1.57 -14.06
CA ALA A 76 -9.87 1.28 -13.82
C ALA A 76 -10.22 -0.23 -13.91
N THR A 77 -9.61 -0.95 -14.87
CA THR A 77 -9.85 -2.39 -15.03
C THR A 77 -9.29 -3.20 -13.88
N LEU A 78 -8.12 -2.85 -13.36
CA LEU A 78 -7.51 -3.52 -12.20
C LEU A 78 -8.29 -3.21 -10.93
N LYS A 79 -8.65 -1.93 -10.73
CA LYS A 79 -9.48 -1.50 -9.60
C LYS A 79 -10.82 -2.25 -9.56
N LYS A 80 -11.49 -2.32 -10.72
CA LYS A 80 -12.74 -3.09 -10.84
C LYS A 80 -12.52 -4.56 -10.50
N TYR A 81 -11.46 -5.17 -11.04
CA TYR A 81 -11.18 -6.58 -10.79
C TYR A 81 -10.95 -6.87 -9.31
N ILE A 82 -10.20 -6.01 -8.62
CA ILE A 82 -9.99 -6.12 -7.17
C ILE A 82 -11.33 -6.01 -6.44
N ASN A 83 -12.12 -4.99 -6.71
CA ASN A 83 -13.40 -4.77 -6.04
C ASN A 83 -14.41 -5.91 -6.27
N ASP A 84 -14.39 -6.53 -7.45
CA ASP A 84 -15.29 -7.65 -7.76
C ASP A 84 -14.94 -8.94 -7.01
N ASN A 85 -13.66 -9.14 -6.66
CA ASN A 85 -13.17 -10.43 -6.18
C ASN A 85 -12.59 -10.41 -4.75
N PHE A 86 -12.28 -9.21 -4.24
CA PHE A 86 -11.61 -9.07 -2.95
C PHE A 86 -12.20 -7.94 -2.11
N GLU A 87 -12.18 -8.13 -0.79
CA GLU A 87 -12.25 -7.05 0.19
C GLU A 87 -10.82 -6.63 0.53
N THR A 88 -10.54 -5.32 0.50
CA THR A 88 -9.16 -4.82 0.69
C THR A 88 -8.97 -4.23 2.08
N VAL A 89 -7.87 -4.58 2.74
CA VAL A 89 -7.45 -4.03 4.03
C VAL A 89 -6.03 -3.51 3.95
N LEU A 90 -5.82 -2.28 4.43
CA LEU A 90 -4.48 -1.70 4.60
C LEU A 90 -4.05 -1.85 6.05
N VAL A 91 -2.99 -2.62 6.31
CA VAL A 91 -2.41 -2.78 7.63
C VAL A 91 -1.17 -1.90 7.75
N ASN A 92 -1.25 -0.91 8.64
CA ASN A 92 -0.13 0.00 8.88
C ASN A 92 1.04 -0.73 9.56
N TYR A 93 2.26 -0.41 9.10
CA TYR A 93 3.52 -0.73 9.76
C TYR A 93 4.37 0.53 9.81
N SER A 94 4.44 1.16 10.97
CA SER A 94 5.21 2.38 11.18
C SER A 94 5.78 2.41 12.61
N PRO A 95 6.72 3.32 12.92
CA PRO A 95 7.25 3.45 14.28
C PRO A 95 6.16 3.65 15.34
N GLU A 96 5.07 4.34 15.00
CA GLU A 96 3.96 4.63 15.90
C GLU A 96 3.07 3.42 16.16
N ASN A 97 2.95 2.53 15.15
CA ASN A 97 2.15 1.32 15.25
C ASN A 97 2.65 0.26 14.26
N LYS A 98 3.38 -0.71 14.75
CA LYS A 98 3.89 -1.83 13.94
C LYS A 98 2.91 -2.98 13.78
N ASN A 99 1.80 -2.97 14.51
CA ASN A 99 0.80 -4.05 14.50
C ASN A 99 1.43 -5.45 14.72
N GLU A 100 2.44 -5.58 15.59
CA GLU A 100 3.26 -6.79 15.72
C GLU A 100 2.45 -8.05 16.04
N SER A 101 1.44 -7.95 16.91
CA SER A 101 0.58 -9.09 17.25
C SER A 101 -0.25 -9.55 16.04
N VAL A 102 -0.77 -8.62 15.25
CA VAL A 102 -1.53 -8.93 14.02
C VAL A 102 -0.62 -9.58 12.99
N LEU A 103 0.61 -9.07 12.82
CA LEU A 103 1.57 -9.65 11.89
C LEU A 103 2.05 -11.03 12.32
N ALA A 104 2.13 -11.30 13.63
CA ALA A 104 2.41 -12.63 14.16
C ALA A 104 1.28 -13.61 13.81
N ASP A 105 0.02 -13.22 14.03
CA ASP A 105 -1.17 -14.00 13.68
C ASP A 105 -1.23 -14.30 12.16
N LEU A 106 -0.72 -13.38 11.33
CA LEU A 106 -0.64 -13.52 9.89
C LEU A 106 0.61 -14.26 9.38
N GLY A 107 1.45 -14.80 10.28
CA GLY A 107 2.63 -15.58 9.92
C GLY A 107 3.85 -14.74 9.53
N TYR A 108 4.01 -13.55 10.14
CA TYR A 108 5.16 -12.65 9.97
C TYR A 108 5.44 -12.25 8.52
N PRO A 109 4.46 -11.70 7.80
CA PRO A 109 4.61 -11.35 6.38
C PRO A 109 5.69 -10.29 6.13
N GLN A 110 5.97 -9.40 7.09
CA GLN A 110 6.95 -8.33 7.01
C GLN A 110 8.38 -8.82 6.70
N ARG A 111 8.67 -10.11 6.85
CA ARG A 111 9.96 -10.72 6.47
C ARG A 111 10.28 -10.59 4.98
N PHE A 112 9.27 -10.34 4.15
CA PHE A 112 9.42 -10.15 2.71
C PHE A 112 9.61 -8.68 2.29
N GLY A 113 9.66 -7.75 3.25
CA GLY A 113 9.70 -6.31 2.96
C GLY A 113 8.31 -5.70 2.75
N PHE A 114 8.24 -4.52 2.09
CA PHE A 114 7.00 -3.76 1.93
C PHE A 114 6.87 -3.12 0.53
N PRO A 115 5.64 -3.09 -0.03
CA PRO A 115 4.46 -3.73 0.51
C PRO A 115 4.61 -5.25 0.52
N VAL A 116 3.89 -5.92 1.41
CA VAL A 116 3.67 -7.36 1.31
C VAL A 116 2.16 -7.60 1.26
N PHE A 117 1.74 -8.56 0.45
CA PHE A 117 0.34 -8.85 0.25
C PHE A 117 -0.03 -10.21 0.85
N LEU A 118 -1.23 -10.30 1.41
CA LEU A 118 -1.77 -11.58 1.86
C LEU A 118 -3.16 -11.77 1.25
N ILE A 119 -3.47 -13.02 0.97
CA ILE A 119 -4.83 -13.44 0.64
C ILE A 119 -5.37 -14.23 1.83
N LEU A 120 -6.52 -13.80 2.36
CA LEU A 120 -7.25 -14.54 3.39
C LEU A 120 -8.55 -15.08 2.79
N ASP A 121 -8.97 -16.26 3.25
CA ASP A 121 -10.29 -16.78 2.94
C ASP A 121 -11.41 -16.10 3.76
N GLY A 122 -12.65 -16.45 3.49
CA GLY A 122 -13.83 -15.95 4.22
C GLY A 122 -13.91 -16.40 5.69
N LYS A 123 -12.93 -17.12 6.20
CA LYS A 123 -12.77 -17.50 7.61
C LYS A 123 -11.56 -16.82 8.26
N GLY A 124 -10.84 -16.00 7.51
CA GLY A 124 -9.64 -15.30 7.98
C GLY A 124 -8.37 -16.14 7.94
N LYS A 125 -8.41 -17.34 7.34
CA LYS A 125 -7.22 -18.18 7.17
C LYS A 125 -6.34 -17.60 6.07
N VAL A 126 -5.03 -17.47 6.33
CA VAL A 126 -4.05 -17.07 5.32
C VAL A 126 -3.91 -18.19 4.28
N LEU A 127 -4.26 -17.87 3.04
CA LEU A 127 -4.10 -18.75 1.88
C LEU A 127 -2.75 -18.55 1.20
N HIS A 128 -2.26 -17.31 1.18
CA HIS A 128 -1.02 -16.94 0.49
C HIS A 128 -0.40 -15.67 1.08
N ILE A 129 0.93 -15.60 1.02
CA ILE A 129 1.70 -14.39 1.29
C ILE A 129 2.56 -14.12 0.06
N GLU A 130 2.34 -12.97 -0.60
CA GLU A 130 3.04 -12.57 -1.82
C GLU A 130 4.10 -11.51 -1.52
N ASN A 131 5.33 -11.79 -1.93
CA ASN A 131 6.41 -10.80 -1.93
C ASN A 131 6.20 -9.84 -3.11
N SER A 132 5.97 -8.56 -2.82
CA SER A 132 5.73 -7.53 -3.84
C SER A 132 6.86 -7.38 -4.86
N ALA A 133 8.09 -7.80 -4.53
CA ALA A 133 9.21 -7.77 -5.47
C ALA A 133 8.94 -8.58 -6.75
N TYR A 134 8.13 -9.63 -6.65
CA TYR A 134 7.73 -10.41 -7.84
C TYR A 134 6.71 -9.70 -8.73
N LEU A 135 6.06 -8.67 -8.20
CA LEU A 135 5.05 -7.87 -8.91
C LEU A 135 5.60 -6.55 -9.46
N GLU A 136 6.87 -6.24 -9.20
CA GLU A 136 7.51 -5.00 -9.64
C GLU A 136 7.65 -4.92 -11.16
N THR A 137 7.60 -3.69 -11.67
CA THR A 137 7.88 -3.41 -13.10
C THR A 137 9.36 -3.60 -13.41
N GLU A 138 9.65 -4.06 -14.63
CA GLU A 138 11.01 -4.12 -15.18
C GLU A 138 11.38 -2.85 -15.94
N GLU A 139 10.50 -1.85 -15.97
CA GLU A 139 10.77 -0.60 -16.71
C GLU A 139 11.97 0.16 -16.16
N ILE A 140 12.83 0.57 -17.08
CA ILE A 140 13.99 1.41 -16.79
C ILE A 140 13.63 2.88 -17.03
N GLY A 141 13.89 3.73 -16.04
CA GLY A 141 13.70 5.17 -16.16
C GLY A 141 14.81 5.85 -16.95
N ALA A 142 14.63 7.13 -17.27
CA ALA A 142 15.61 7.94 -17.99
C ALA A 142 16.99 8.04 -17.30
N ASN A 143 17.03 7.77 -15.98
CA ASN A 143 18.26 7.73 -15.18
C ASN A 143 18.98 6.37 -15.18
N GLY A 144 18.56 5.43 -16.05
CA GLY A 144 19.13 4.09 -16.15
C GLY A 144 18.79 3.15 -14.97
N LYS A 145 17.92 3.56 -14.04
CA LYS A 145 17.50 2.73 -12.89
C LYS A 145 16.09 2.22 -13.11
N ARG A 146 15.76 1.07 -12.50
CA ARG A 146 14.38 0.55 -12.49
C ARG A 146 13.44 1.58 -11.87
N LYS A 147 12.30 1.80 -12.50
CA LYS A 147 11.25 2.67 -11.95
C LYS A 147 10.64 2.06 -10.70
N VAL A 148 10.31 2.91 -9.73
CA VAL A 148 9.46 2.51 -8.61
C VAL A 148 8.04 2.30 -9.12
N GLY A 149 7.54 1.08 -9.02
CA GLY A 149 6.20 0.73 -9.48
C GLY A 149 6.03 -0.76 -9.72
N HIS A 150 4.81 -1.14 -10.04
CA HIS A 150 4.42 -2.54 -10.24
C HIS A 150 3.89 -2.77 -11.66
N ASP A 151 3.93 -4.02 -12.10
CA ASP A 151 3.44 -4.44 -13.41
C ASP A 151 1.99 -4.91 -13.33
N VAL A 152 1.11 -4.27 -14.10
CA VAL A 152 -0.34 -4.59 -14.12
C VAL A 152 -0.59 -6.05 -14.51
N LYS A 153 0.21 -6.64 -15.42
CA LYS A 153 0.03 -8.02 -15.86
C LYS A 153 0.41 -9.00 -14.74
N LYS A 154 1.54 -8.73 -14.05
CA LYS A 154 2.00 -9.54 -12.90
C LYS A 154 0.97 -9.49 -11.77
N ILE A 155 0.48 -8.29 -11.39
CA ILE A 155 -0.56 -8.12 -10.38
C ILE A 155 -1.84 -8.86 -10.79
N THR A 156 -2.28 -8.70 -12.04
CA THR A 156 -3.49 -9.36 -12.52
C THR A 156 -3.36 -10.89 -12.49
N ALA A 157 -2.20 -11.43 -12.88
CA ALA A 157 -1.93 -12.85 -12.82
C ALA A 157 -1.97 -13.39 -11.39
N PHE A 158 -1.30 -12.69 -10.46
CA PHE A 158 -1.35 -12.99 -9.03
C PHE A 158 -2.79 -13.05 -8.53
N LEU A 159 -3.55 -11.97 -8.70
CA LEU A 159 -4.92 -11.87 -8.19
C LEU A 159 -5.85 -12.93 -8.80
N LYS A 160 -5.71 -13.21 -10.12
CA LYS A 160 -6.50 -14.24 -10.79
C LYS A 160 -6.31 -15.63 -10.20
N GLY A 161 -5.11 -15.96 -9.73
CA GLY A 161 -4.82 -17.24 -9.10
C GLY A 161 -5.46 -17.42 -7.72
N TRP A 162 -5.92 -16.32 -7.09
CA TRP A 162 -6.38 -16.33 -5.71
C TRP A 162 -7.82 -15.86 -5.52
N THR A 163 -8.66 -15.87 -6.55
CA THR A 163 -10.11 -15.68 -6.39
C THR A 163 -10.74 -16.91 -5.75
N THR A 164 -11.93 -16.77 -5.16
CA THR A 164 -12.69 -17.91 -4.61
C THR A 164 -12.93 -18.99 -5.65
N THR A 165 -13.20 -18.61 -6.89
CA THR A 165 -13.34 -19.55 -8.01
C THR A 165 -12.04 -20.27 -8.35
N ALA A 166 -10.91 -19.55 -8.35
CA ALA A 166 -9.61 -20.14 -8.72
C ALA A 166 -9.13 -21.18 -7.72
N VAL A 167 -9.39 -21.00 -6.42
CA VAL A 167 -8.98 -21.97 -5.39
C VAL A 167 -10.01 -23.07 -5.12
N ASN A 168 -11.18 -23.00 -5.76
CA ASN A 168 -12.22 -24.00 -5.58
C ASN A 168 -11.90 -25.28 -6.39
N PRO A 169 -11.69 -26.46 -5.74
CA PRO A 169 -11.40 -27.70 -6.43
C PRO A 169 -12.46 -28.13 -7.45
N GLU A 170 -13.72 -27.76 -7.22
CA GLU A 170 -14.83 -28.09 -8.12
C GLU A 170 -14.67 -27.45 -9.51
N THR A 171 -13.99 -26.29 -9.58
CA THR A 171 -13.68 -25.62 -10.85
C THR A 171 -12.84 -26.49 -11.79
N TYR A 172 -12.08 -27.42 -11.24
CA TYR A 172 -11.15 -28.28 -11.99
C TYR A 172 -11.71 -29.66 -12.28
N LYS A 173 -12.66 -30.17 -11.47
CA LYS A 173 -13.26 -31.52 -11.67
C LYS A 173 -14.03 -31.61 -12.97
N ALA A 174 -14.67 -30.53 -13.42
CA ALA A 174 -15.44 -30.51 -14.67
C ALA A 174 -14.60 -30.55 -15.95
N LYS A 175 -13.28 -30.35 -15.85
CA LYS A 175 -12.34 -30.33 -16.98
C LYS A 175 -11.64 -31.65 -17.21
N ALA A 176 -11.88 -32.66 -16.38
CA ALA A 176 -11.28 -34.00 -16.46
C ALA A 176 -12.10 -34.98 -17.29
N LYS A 177 -12.88 -34.50 -18.27
CA LYS A 177 -13.62 -35.33 -19.24
C LYS A 177 -12.90 -35.40 -20.57
#